data_9ccff7f5111a5d6c2db9c61cacd9d7f9
#
_entry.id   9ccff7f5111a5d6c2db9c61cacd9d7f9
#
_cell.length_a   1.000
_cell.length_b   1.000
_cell.length_c   1.000
_cell.angle_alpha   90.00
_cell.angle_beta   90.00
_cell.angle_gamma   90.00
#
_symmetry.space_group_name_H-M   'P 1'
#
loop_
_entity.id
_entity.type
_entity.pdbx_description
1 polymer ?
#
loop_
_entity_poly.entity_id
_entity_poly.type
_entity_poly.pdbx_seq_one_letter_code
_entity_poly.pdbx_strand_id
1 'polypeptide(L)'
;MSRRTGTCPCALRSLAAAVNRFPQSPAVARFDRAADTLLERHVRGHRALDLVMYGASAAGDHSIVWVALAALEGWRRGTLGSTLGRTTAALAAESTLVNGLVKLAFRRTRPAAREPRPLPLRTPRTSSFPSGHASSAFFAAAILRERRTWPLYYAAAVTIATSRAYVRIHHASDVVAGAAVGAVLGELARPLVRGTTGPDEPL
;
A
#
# COMPACT_ATOMS: atom_id res chain seq x y z
N MET A 1 50.16 -2.68 -6.41
CA MET A 1 49.24 -2.58 -7.55
C MET A 1 47.82 -2.84 -7.04
N SER A 2 47.09 -1.79 -6.66
CA SER A 2 45.72 -1.88 -6.16
C SER A 2 44.76 -1.73 -7.33
N ARG A 3 44.05 -2.81 -7.68
CA ARG A 3 42.94 -2.74 -8.66
C ARG A 3 41.72 -2.14 -7.97
N ARG A 4 41.44 -0.86 -8.23
CA ARG A 4 40.16 -0.25 -7.88
C ARG A 4 39.08 -0.86 -8.78
N THR A 5 38.21 -1.68 -8.24
CA THR A 5 36.97 -2.14 -8.88
C THR A 5 35.97 -0.96 -8.87
N GLY A 6 36.14 -0.07 -9.80
CA GLY A 6 35.18 1.03 -10.03
C GLY A 6 33.92 0.44 -10.67
N THR A 7 32.83 0.35 -9.93
CA THR A 7 31.50 0.10 -10.49
C THR A 7 31.19 1.23 -11.48
N CYS A 8 31.07 0.88 -12.76
CA CYS A 8 30.89 1.83 -13.83
C CYS A 8 29.58 2.62 -13.62
N PRO A 9 29.59 3.96 -13.53
CA PRO A 9 28.39 4.76 -13.33
C PRO A 9 27.32 4.57 -14.44
N CYS A 10 27.73 4.00 -15.57
CA CYS A 10 26.85 3.68 -16.69
C CYS A 10 25.90 2.52 -16.38
N ALA A 11 26.35 1.49 -15.65
CA ALA A 11 25.54 0.33 -15.27
C ALA A 11 24.41 0.70 -14.31
N LEU A 12 24.68 1.57 -13.33
CA LEU A 12 23.67 2.06 -12.39
C LEU A 12 22.62 2.93 -13.08
N ARG A 13 23.02 3.77 -14.03
CA ARG A 13 22.08 4.59 -14.82
C ARG A 13 21.20 3.73 -15.72
N SER A 14 21.74 2.68 -16.33
CA SER A 14 21.00 1.73 -17.17
C SER A 14 19.99 0.94 -16.33
N LEU A 15 20.37 0.48 -15.15
CA LEU A 15 19.48 -0.24 -14.24
C LEU A 15 18.34 0.66 -13.75
N ALA A 16 18.64 1.87 -13.32
CA ALA A 16 17.63 2.86 -12.91
C ALA A 16 16.65 3.19 -14.03
N ALA A 17 17.13 3.31 -15.27
CA ALA A 17 16.28 3.52 -16.43
C ALA A 17 15.38 2.30 -16.74
N ALA A 18 15.91 1.08 -16.60
CA ALA A 18 15.15 -0.15 -16.79
C ALA A 18 14.06 -0.31 -15.71
N VAL A 19 14.41 -0.08 -14.45
CA VAL A 19 13.47 -0.11 -13.32
C VAL A 19 12.33 0.88 -13.51
N ASN A 20 12.64 2.11 -13.95
CA ASN A 20 11.62 3.13 -14.19
C ASN A 20 10.70 2.84 -15.40
N ARG A 21 11.16 2.02 -16.36
CA ARG A 21 10.36 1.61 -17.53
C ARG A 21 9.34 0.51 -17.21
N PHE A 22 9.58 -0.30 -16.18
CA PHE A 22 8.72 -1.44 -15.86
C PHE A 22 7.24 -1.05 -15.69
N PRO A 23 6.86 -0.07 -14.84
CA PRO A 23 5.45 0.29 -14.65
C PRO A 23 4.82 0.99 -15.87
N GLN A 24 5.60 1.27 -16.90
CA GLN A 24 5.17 1.93 -18.14
C GLN A 24 5.21 0.99 -19.34
N SER A 25 5.49 -0.29 -19.13
CA SER A 25 5.57 -1.27 -20.23
C SER A 25 4.20 -1.46 -20.93
N PRO A 26 4.19 -1.83 -22.24
CA PRO A 26 2.93 -2.04 -22.97
C PRO A 26 2.02 -3.09 -22.33
N ALA A 27 2.59 -4.13 -21.71
CA ALA A 27 1.84 -5.17 -21.03
C ALA A 27 1.13 -4.63 -19.77
N VAL A 28 1.85 -3.87 -18.94
CA VAL A 28 1.28 -3.20 -17.76
C VAL A 28 0.21 -2.20 -18.16
N ALA A 29 0.46 -1.41 -19.22
CA ALA A 29 -0.53 -0.46 -19.72
C ALA A 29 -1.82 -1.14 -20.26
N ARG A 30 -1.71 -2.32 -20.87
CA ARG A 30 -2.90 -3.12 -21.25
C ARG A 30 -3.67 -3.61 -20.04
N PHE A 31 -3.00 -4.15 -19.04
CA PHE A 31 -3.61 -4.58 -17.78
C PHE A 31 -4.35 -3.42 -17.10
N ASP A 32 -3.72 -2.27 -16.98
CA ASP A 32 -4.32 -1.09 -16.33
C ASP A 32 -5.57 -0.60 -17.09
N ARG A 33 -5.53 -0.55 -18.42
CA ARG A 33 -6.70 -0.18 -19.23
C ARG A 33 -7.83 -1.20 -19.09
N ALA A 34 -7.53 -2.49 -19.09
CA ALA A 34 -8.54 -3.53 -18.90
C ALA A 34 -9.21 -3.41 -17.55
N ALA A 35 -8.43 -3.24 -16.49
CA ALA A 35 -8.95 -3.06 -15.12
C ALA A 35 -9.79 -1.78 -14.99
N ASP A 36 -9.35 -0.65 -15.55
CA ASP A 36 -10.11 0.61 -15.52
C ASP A 36 -11.43 0.49 -16.29
N THR A 37 -11.42 -0.20 -17.45
CA THR A 37 -12.62 -0.47 -18.25
C THR A 37 -13.62 -1.36 -17.53
N LEU A 38 -13.16 -2.40 -16.82
CA LEU A 38 -14.03 -3.26 -16.00
C LEU A 38 -14.68 -2.48 -14.87
N LEU A 39 -13.90 -1.68 -14.14
CA LEU A 39 -14.42 -0.82 -13.08
C LEU A 39 -15.44 0.20 -13.62
N GLU A 40 -15.18 0.78 -14.78
CA GLU A 40 -16.08 1.75 -15.42
C GLU A 40 -17.41 1.12 -15.82
N ARG A 41 -17.37 -0.06 -16.43
CA ARG A 41 -18.57 -0.70 -16.98
C ARG A 41 -19.47 -1.33 -15.93
N HIS A 42 -18.90 -1.83 -14.83
CA HIS A 42 -19.62 -2.72 -13.92
C HIS A 42 -19.71 -2.23 -12.48
N VAL A 43 -18.88 -1.25 -12.08
CA VAL A 43 -18.73 -0.93 -10.65
C VAL A 43 -18.96 0.55 -10.35
N ARG A 44 -18.42 1.47 -11.17
CA ARG A 44 -18.56 2.92 -10.95
C ARG A 44 -19.96 3.42 -11.29
N GLY A 45 -20.35 4.54 -10.64
CA GLY A 45 -21.65 5.17 -10.87
C GLY A 45 -22.77 4.64 -9.98
N HIS A 46 -22.49 3.68 -9.12
CA HIS A 46 -23.44 3.23 -8.10
C HIS A 46 -23.21 4.00 -6.81
N ARG A 47 -24.15 4.86 -6.42
CA ARG A 47 -24.02 5.76 -5.25
C ARG A 47 -23.52 5.07 -3.98
N ALA A 48 -24.01 3.87 -3.68
CA ALA A 48 -23.58 3.12 -2.51
C ALA A 48 -22.10 2.68 -2.61
N LEU A 49 -21.66 2.22 -3.79
CA LEU A 49 -20.27 1.84 -4.04
C LEU A 49 -19.35 3.05 -4.06
N ASP A 50 -19.80 4.19 -4.61
CA ASP A 50 -19.06 5.45 -4.55
C ASP A 50 -18.80 5.84 -3.10
N LEU A 51 -19.83 5.85 -2.24
CA LEU A 51 -19.68 6.18 -0.82
C LEU A 51 -18.68 5.24 -0.12
N VAL A 52 -18.78 3.93 -0.34
CA VAL A 52 -17.87 2.95 0.25
C VAL A 52 -16.43 3.15 -0.24
N MET A 53 -16.22 3.29 -1.55
CA MET A 53 -14.87 3.38 -2.13
C MET A 53 -14.19 4.72 -1.84
N TYR A 54 -14.91 5.82 -1.90
CA TYR A 54 -14.38 7.12 -1.50
C TYR A 54 -14.12 7.18 0.00
N GLY A 55 -15.03 6.62 0.83
CA GLY A 55 -14.85 6.48 2.27
C GLY A 55 -13.64 5.61 2.63
N ALA A 56 -13.48 4.45 1.98
CA ALA A 56 -12.32 3.58 2.18
C ALA A 56 -11.01 4.25 1.75
N SER A 57 -11.05 5.02 0.66
CA SER A 57 -9.91 5.82 0.21
C SER A 57 -9.50 6.88 1.23
N ALA A 58 -10.45 7.59 1.83
CA ALA A 58 -10.21 8.58 2.88
C ALA A 58 -9.75 7.92 4.19
N ALA A 59 -10.36 6.81 4.60
CA ALA A 59 -9.97 6.06 5.80
C ALA A 59 -8.54 5.52 5.74
N GLY A 60 -8.05 5.22 4.53
CA GLY A 60 -6.66 4.82 4.30
C GLY A 60 -5.65 5.97 4.38
N ASP A 61 -6.10 7.24 4.39
CA ASP A 61 -5.19 8.38 4.48
C ASP A 61 -4.48 8.39 5.85
N HIS A 62 -3.16 8.59 5.80
CA HIS A 62 -2.28 8.60 6.99
C HIS A 62 -2.38 7.33 7.87
N SER A 63 -2.86 6.21 7.31
CA SER A 63 -3.03 4.93 8.04
C SER A 63 -3.95 5.01 9.27
N ILE A 64 -4.85 6.00 9.35
CA ILE A 64 -5.68 6.27 10.52
C ILE A 64 -6.50 5.05 10.94
N VAL A 65 -7.13 4.35 10.00
CA VAL A 65 -7.91 3.14 10.31
C VAL A 65 -7.05 2.05 10.94
N TRP A 66 -5.80 1.91 10.51
CA TRP A 66 -4.88 0.89 11.03
C TRP A 66 -4.39 1.22 12.44
N VAL A 67 -4.15 2.50 12.72
CA VAL A 67 -3.81 2.99 14.06
C VAL A 67 -4.99 2.78 15.01
N ALA A 68 -6.22 3.06 14.57
CA ALA A 68 -7.42 2.81 15.36
C ALA A 68 -7.63 1.31 15.65
N LEU A 69 -7.42 0.44 14.65
CA LEU A 69 -7.49 -1.01 14.84
C LEU A 69 -6.40 -1.53 15.78
N ALA A 70 -5.18 -0.99 15.70
CA ALA A 70 -4.10 -1.32 16.63
C ALA A 70 -4.44 -0.88 18.08
N ALA A 71 -5.05 0.29 18.24
CA ALA A 71 -5.51 0.77 19.55
C ALA A 71 -6.60 -0.14 20.13
N LEU A 72 -7.59 -0.50 19.32
CA LEU A 72 -8.66 -1.42 19.72
C LEU A 72 -8.09 -2.79 20.14
N GLU A 73 -7.18 -3.33 19.33
CA GLU A 73 -6.55 -4.62 19.64
C GLU A 73 -5.70 -4.57 20.90
N GLY A 74 -4.89 -3.52 21.05
CA GLY A 74 -4.09 -3.31 22.27
C GLY A 74 -4.94 -3.10 23.53
N TRP A 75 -6.08 -2.42 23.39
CA TRP A 75 -7.05 -2.26 24.50
C TRP A 75 -7.65 -3.61 24.91
N ARG A 76 -8.11 -4.41 23.95
CA ARG A 76 -8.68 -5.74 24.21
C ARG A 76 -7.70 -6.69 24.90
N ARG A 77 -6.42 -6.54 24.66
CA ARG A 77 -5.34 -7.37 25.24
C ARG A 77 -4.70 -6.80 26.49
N GLY A 78 -5.08 -5.61 26.93
CA GLY A 78 -4.40 -4.93 28.02
C GLY A 78 -2.98 -4.44 27.68
N THR A 79 -2.65 -4.34 26.39
CA THR A 79 -1.32 -3.96 25.89
C THR A 79 -1.35 -2.69 25.01
N LEU A 80 -2.29 -1.78 25.30
CA LEU A 80 -2.57 -0.62 24.46
C LEU A 80 -1.30 0.18 24.07
N GLY A 81 -0.51 0.57 25.05
CA GLY A 81 0.67 1.42 24.82
C GLY A 81 1.71 0.75 23.92
N SER A 82 2.04 -0.51 24.20
CA SER A 82 3.04 -1.24 23.41
C SER A 82 2.56 -1.61 22.02
N THR A 83 1.30 -2.07 21.88
CA THR A 83 0.72 -2.43 20.60
C THR A 83 0.58 -1.20 19.69
N LEU A 84 0.03 -0.11 20.22
CA LEU A 84 -0.13 1.14 19.47
C LEU A 84 1.23 1.72 19.07
N GLY A 85 2.17 1.81 19.99
CA GLY A 85 3.50 2.36 19.74
C GLY A 85 4.28 1.58 18.68
N ARG A 86 4.35 0.25 18.81
CA ARG A 86 5.05 -0.62 17.83
C ARG A 86 4.40 -0.57 16.46
N THR A 87 3.07 -0.65 16.39
CA THR A 87 2.35 -0.59 15.11
C THR A 87 2.52 0.75 14.43
N THR A 88 2.40 1.86 15.16
CA THR A 88 2.58 3.21 14.59
C THR A 88 4.01 3.43 14.11
N ALA A 89 5.01 3.01 14.89
CA ALA A 89 6.41 3.09 14.47
C ALA A 89 6.69 2.26 13.22
N ALA A 90 6.15 1.05 13.14
CA ALA A 90 6.31 0.17 11.98
C ALA A 90 5.64 0.75 10.71
N LEU A 91 4.43 1.31 10.84
CA LEU A 91 3.73 2.01 9.74
C LEU A 91 4.49 3.26 9.29
N ALA A 92 5.05 4.02 10.21
CA ALA A 92 5.87 5.18 9.87
C ALA A 92 7.15 4.79 9.11
N ALA A 93 7.81 3.71 9.54
CA ALA A 93 8.98 3.16 8.85
C ALA A 93 8.63 2.66 7.44
N GLU A 94 7.56 1.89 7.31
CA GLU A 94 7.03 1.43 6.01
C GLU A 94 6.71 2.61 5.09
N SER A 95 5.98 3.60 5.58
CA SER A 95 5.62 4.79 4.81
C SER A 95 6.84 5.59 4.38
N THR A 96 7.84 5.74 5.23
CA THR A 96 9.11 6.39 4.90
C THR A 96 9.86 5.62 3.82
N LEU A 97 9.93 4.30 3.93
CA LEU A 97 10.56 3.44 2.94
C LEU A 97 9.83 3.52 1.59
N VAL A 98 8.52 3.28 1.57
CA VAL A 98 7.76 3.17 0.32
C VAL A 98 7.48 4.54 -0.31
N ASN A 99 6.97 5.51 0.45
CA ASN A 99 6.62 6.82 -0.08
C ASN A 99 7.84 7.76 -0.17
N GLY A 100 8.84 7.61 0.69
CA GLY A 100 10.09 8.37 0.65
C GLY A 100 11.09 7.80 -0.35
N LEU A 101 11.55 6.55 -0.15
CA LEU A 101 12.66 6.01 -0.93
C LEU A 101 12.22 5.31 -2.21
N VAL A 102 11.26 4.36 -2.14
CA VAL A 102 10.88 3.57 -3.31
C VAL A 102 10.27 4.44 -4.40
N LYS A 103 9.39 5.38 -4.06
CA LYS A 103 8.79 6.29 -5.05
C LYS A 103 9.78 7.21 -5.75
N LEU A 104 10.94 7.50 -5.15
CA LEU A 104 11.99 8.29 -5.80
C LEU A 104 12.59 7.57 -7.02
N ALA A 105 12.57 6.22 -7.02
CA ALA A 105 13.05 5.42 -8.13
C ALA A 105 12.10 5.40 -9.34
N PHE A 106 10.84 5.85 -9.16
CA PHE A 106 9.81 5.76 -10.19
C PHE A 106 9.20 7.12 -10.51
N ARG A 107 8.98 7.40 -11.81
CA ARG A 107 8.34 8.62 -12.32
C ARG A 107 7.13 8.26 -13.15
N ARG A 108 6.05 7.83 -12.47
CA ARG A 108 4.82 7.45 -13.14
C ARG A 108 3.73 8.48 -12.90
N THR A 109 3.10 8.94 -13.99
CA THR A 109 1.92 9.80 -13.93
C THR A 109 0.71 9.04 -13.40
N ARG A 110 -0.19 9.74 -12.72
CA ARG A 110 -1.45 9.17 -12.23
C ARG A 110 -2.47 9.07 -13.38
N PRO A 111 -3.49 8.19 -13.24
CA PRO A 111 -4.61 8.17 -14.16
C PRO A 111 -5.25 9.57 -14.28
N ALA A 112 -5.77 9.89 -15.47
CA ALA A 112 -6.54 11.11 -15.65
C ALA A 112 -7.79 11.07 -14.76
N ALA A 113 -8.00 12.14 -14.01
CA ALA A 113 -9.21 12.29 -13.23
C ALA A 113 -10.40 12.48 -14.17
N ARG A 114 -11.54 11.85 -13.88
CA ARG A 114 -12.82 12.27 -14.43
C ARG A 114 -13.41 13.35 -13.54
N GLU A 115 -13.77 14.46 -14.12
CA GLU A 115 -14.46 15.55 -13.45
C GLU A 115 -15.91 15.68 -14.00
N PRO A 116 -16.91 15.99 -13.17
CA PRO A 116 -16.79 16.17 -11.71
C PRO A 116 -16.68 14.82 -10.97
N ARG A 117 -15.91 14.81 -9.86
CA ARG A 117 -15.85 13.66 -8.96
C ARG A 117 -17.08 13.63 -8.05
N PRO A 118 -17.64 12.43 -7.76
CA PRO A 118 -18.80 12.31 -6.85
C PRO A 118 -18.55 12.88 -5.46
N LEU A 119 -17.32 12.75 -4.94
CA LEU A 119 -16.94 13.23 -3.62
C LEU A 119 -15.53 13.85 -3.65
N PRO A 120 -15.24 14.80 -2.73
CA PRO A 120 -13.91 15.39 -2.60
C PRO A 120 -12.85 14.35 -2.32
N LEU A 121 -11.68 14.50 -2.92
CA LEU A 121 -10.59 13.54 -2.80
C LEU A 121 -9.23 14.22 -2.85
N ARG A 122 -8.39 13.92 -1.86
CA ARG A 122 -7.00 14.37 -1.84
C ARG A 122 -6.18 13.60 -2.87
N THR A 123 -5.58 14.31 -3.81
CA THR A 123 -4.68 13.73 -4.82
C THR A 123 -3.23 14.10 -4.48
N PRO A 124 -2.38 13.12 -4.12
CA PRO A 124 -0.96 13.39 -3.86
C PRO A 124 -0.22 13.81 -5.14
N ARG A 125 0.79 14.67 -4.99
CA ARG A 125 1.62 15.15 -6.11
C ARG A 125 2.84 14.27 -6.42
N THR A 126 3.05 13.19 -5.66
CA THR A 126 4.16 12.24 -5.83
C THR A 126 3.87 11.23 -6.94
N SER A 127 4.90 10.44 -7.33
CA SER A 127 4.76 9.34 -8.29
C SER A 127 3.55 8.45 -7.98
N SER A 128 2.88 7.97 -9.03
CA SER A 128 1.77 7.01 -8.89
C SER A 128 2.24 5.64 -8.40
N PHE A 129 3.42 5.19 -8.81
CA PHE A 129 3.94 3.85 -8.51
C PHE A 129 4.99 3.86 -7.39
N PRO A 130 4.93 2.86 -6.48
CA PRO A 130 3.80 2.01 -6.16
C PRO A 130 2.73 2.75 -5.32
N SER A 131 1.54 2.14 -5.13
CA SER A 131 0.49 2.71 -4.28
C SER A 131 0.86 2.61 -2.80
N GLY A 132 1.10 3.75 -2.14
CA GLY A 132 1.41 3.78 -0.71
C GLY A 132 0.25 3.32 0.17
N HIS A 133 -1.01 3.64 -0.19
CA HIS A 133 -2.19 3.15 0.55
C HIS A 133 -2.34 1.63 0.48
N ALA A 134 -2.12 1.04 -0.70
CA ALA A 134 -2.14 -0.41 -0.84
C ALA A 134 -1.01 -1.06 -0.03
N SER A 135 0.18 -0.46 -0.05
CA SER A 135 1.33 -0.95 0.72
C SER A 135 1.06 -0.91 2.22
N SER A 136 0.70 0.26 2.77
CA SER A 136 0.43 0.38 4.21
C SER A 136 -0.77 -0.47 4.67
N ALA A 137 -1.79 -0.65 3.81
CA ALA A 137 -2.93 -1.50 4.12
C ALA A 137 -2.55 -2.99 4.25
N PHE A 138 -1.82 -3.52 3.29
CA PHE A 138 -1.36 -4.92 3.34
C PHE A 138 -0.28 -5.14 4.39
N PHE A 139 0.59 -4.17 4.61
CA PHE A 139 1.54 -4.17 5.72
C PHE A 139 0.83 -4.26 7.07
N ALA A 140 -0.14 -3.37 7.32
CA ALA A 140 -0.92 -3.35 8.56
C ALA A 140 -1.70 -4.65 8.75
N ALA A 141 -2.35 -5.15 7.70
CA ALA A 141 -3.05 -6.43 7.76
C ALA A 141 -2.12 -7.58 8.15
N ALA A 142 -0.91 -7.61 7.60
CA ALA A 142 0.07 -8.66 7.92
C ALA A 142 0.56 -8.59 9.37
N ILE A 143 0.86 -7.40 9.92
CA ILE A 143 1.35 -7.27 11.30
C ILE A 143 0.27 -7.41 12.35
N LEU A 144 -1.00 -7.01 12.06
CA LEU A 144 -2.11 -7.04 13.00
C LEU A 144 -2.90 -8.35 12.99
N ARG A 145 -2.86 -9.12 11.89
CA ARG A 145 -3.68 -10.32 11.74
C ARG A 145 -3.43 -11.35 12.83
N GLU A 146 -4.51 -12.02 13.23
CA GLU A 146 -4.52 -13.21 14.07
C GLU A 146 -5.23 -14.35 13.34
N ARG A 147 -5.13 -15.56 13.90
CA ARG A 147 -5.72 -16.76 13.29
C ARG A 147 -7.22 -16.61 12.97
N ARG A 148 -7.98 -15.93 13.83
CA ARG A 148 -9.43 -15.76 13.65
C ARG A 148 -9.81 -14.47 12.93
N THR A 149 -8.98 -13.45 12.97
CA THR A 149 -9.31 -12.11 12.47
C THR A 149 -8.64 -11.78 11.14
N TRP A 150 -7.69 -12.62 10.65
CA TRP A 150 -6.98 -12.36 9.40
C TRP A 150 -7.90 -12.04 8.20
N PRO A 151 -9.07 -12.71 8.02
CA PRO A 151 -9.91 -12.40 6.86
C PRO A 151 -10.46 -10.98 6.91
N LEU A 152 -10.78 -10.46 8.10
CA LEU A 152 -11.29 -9.09 8.27
C LEU A 152 -10.20 -8.06 7.94
N TYR A 153 -8.98 -8.26 8.44
CA TYR A 153 -7.86 -7.35 8.14
C TYR A 153 -7.52 -7.33 6.65
N TYR A 154 -7.48 -8.50 6.00
CA TYR A 154 -7.21 -8.56 4.56
C TYR A 154 -8.40 -8.06 3.73
N ALA A 155 -9.64 -8.27 4.14
CA ALA A 155 -10.81 -7.68 3.48
C ALA A 155 -10.75 -6.14 3.52
N ALA A 156 -10.44 -5.56 4.67
CA ALA A 156 -10.23 -4.11 4.80
C ALA A 156 -9.06 -3.63 3.93
N ALA A 157 -7.93 -4.36 3.91
CA ALA A 157 -6.78 -4.02 3.09
C ALA A 157 -7.11 -4.07 1.58
N VAL A 158 -7.81 -5.09 1.13
CA VAL A 158 -8.27 -5.20 -0.27
C VAL A 158 -9.22 -4.05 -0.62
N THR A 159 -10.15 -3.72 0.27
CA THR A 159 -11.11 -2.61 0.04
C THR A 159 -10.37 -1.28 -0.08
N ILE A 160 -9.46 -0.96 0.84
CA ILE A 160 -8.66 0.28 0.78
C ILE A 160 -7.77 0.29 -0.46
N ALA A 161 -7.10 -0.81 -0.78
CA ALA A 161 -6.23 -0.92 -1.94
C ALA A 161 -7.03 -0.74 -3.25
N THR A 162 -8.14 -1.46 -3.41
CA THR A 162 -9.00 -1.39 -4.61
C THR A 162 -9.62 -0.01 -4.76
N SER A 163 -9.97 0.66 -3.66
CA SER A 163 -10.51 2.01 -3.70
C SER A 163 -9.60 2.98 -4.46
N ARG A 164 -8.28 2.79 -4.42
CA ARG A 164 -7.31 3.70 -5.09
C ARG A 164 -7.36 3.61 -6.61
N ALA A 165 -7.66 2.43 -7.15
CA ALA A 165 -7.92 2.26 -8.58
C ALA A 165 -9.33 2.73 -8.93
N TYR A 166 -10.31 2.45 -8.06
CA TYR A 166 -11.69 2.88 -8.24
C TYR A 166 -11.81 4.40 -8.39
N VAL A 167 -11.20 5.16 -7.49
CA VAL A 167 -11.24 6.64 -7.48
C VAL A 167 -10.23 7.29 -8.45
N ARG A 168 -9.55 6.50 -9.29
CA ARG A 168 -8.58 6.97 -10.30
C ARG A 168 -7.44 7.82 -9.75
N ILE A 169 -6.89 7.45 -8.59
CA ILE A 169 -5.64 8.04 -8.07
C ILE A 169 -4.43 7.17 -8.42
N HIS A 170 -4.63 5.86 -8.55
CA HIS A 170 -3.62 4.89 -8.92
C HIS A 170 -4.09 3.99 -10.06
N HIS A 171 -3.17 3.52 -10.87
CA HIS A 171 -3.41 2.43 -11.79
C HIS A 171 -3.56 1.10 -11.03
N ALA A 172 -4.23 0.11 -11.62
CA ALA A 172 -4.40 -1.21 -10.98
C ALA A 172 -3.04 -1.88 -10.67
N SER A 173 -2.07 -1.75 -11.55
CA SER A 173 -0.72 -2.26 -11.35
C SER A 173 0.04 -1.56 -10.21
N ASP A 174 -0.21 -0.27 -9.95
CA ASP A 174 0.35 0.44 -8.80
C ASP A 174 -0.18 -0.17 -7.49
N VAL A 175 -1.47 -0.53 -7.50
CA VAL A 175 -2.17 -1.13 -6.35
C VAL A 175 -1.63 -2.54 -6.08
N VAL A 176 -1.52 -3.37 -7.11
CA VAL A 176 -0.98 -4.74 -6.98
C VAL A 176 0.46 -4.72 -6.48
N ALA A 177 1.31 -3.86 -7.07
CA ALA A 177 2.71 -3.73 -6.64
C ALA A 177 2.80 -3.22 -5.19
N GLY A 178 2.00 -2.20 -4.82
CA GLY A 178 1.95 -1.70 -3.46
C GLY A 178 1.51 -2.78 -2.48
N ALA A 179 0.44 -3.52 -2.78
CA ALA A 179 -0.05 -4.62 -1.95
C ALA A 179 1.01 -5.70 -1.74
N ALA A 180 1.71 -6.10 -2.81
CA ALA A 180 2.78 -7.09 -2.73
C ALA A 180 3.94 -6.61 -1.84
N VAL A 181 4.40 -5.36 -2.05
CA VAL A 181 5.45 -4.76 -1.22
C VAL A 181 5.02 -4.70 0.24
N GLY A 182 3.81 -4.20 0.52
CA GLY A 182 3.28 -4.10 1.88
C GLY A 182 3.14 -5.46 2.56
N ALA A 183 2.64 -6.48 1.85
CA ALA A 183 2.54 -7.83 2.40
C ALA A 183 3.91 -8.41 2.77
N VAL A 184 4.89 -8.32 1.88
CA VAL A 184 6.26 -8.81 2.14
C VAL A 184 6.89 -8.09 3.33
N LEU A 185 6.85 -6.75 3.34
CA LEU A 185 7.40 -5.96 4.44
C LEU A 185 6.69 -6.25 5.76
N GLY A 186 5.36 -6.45 5.72
CA GLY A 186 4.56 -6.77 6.90
C GLY A 186 4.90 -8.14 7.48
N GLU A 187 5.10 -9.18 6.65
CA GLU A 187 5.56 -10.48 7.12
C GLU A 187 6.95 -10.40 7.79
N LEU A 188 7.86 -9.65 7.18
CA LEU A 188 9.20 -9.46 7.73
C LEU A 188 9.19 -8.66 9.05
N ALA A 189 8.31 -7.66 9.17
CA ALA A 189 8.21 -6.82 10.36
C ALA A 189 7.38 -7.46 11.49
N ARG A 190 6.53 -8.43 11.19
CA ARG A 190 5.57 -9.02 12.13
C ARG A 190 6.22 -9.55 13.41
N PRO A 191 7.32 -10.31 13.38
CA PRO A 191 7.98 -10.78 14.60
C PRO A 191 8.46 -9.62 15.49
N LEU A 192 8.96 -8.54 14.88
CA LEU A 192 9.46 -7.37 15.60
C LEU A 192 8.32 -6.57 16.27
N VAL A 193 7.16 -6.47 15.59
CA VAL A 193 6.01 -5.71 16.09
C VAL A 193 5.28 -6.47 17.21
N ARG A 194 5.11 -7.78 17.05
CA ARG A 194 4.41 -8.61 18.04
C ARG A 194 5.25 -8.94 19.27
N GLY A 195 6.58 -8.81 19.20
CA GLY A 195 7.50 -9.35 20.17
C GLY A 195 7.62 -10.87 19.97
N THR A 196 8.68 -11.47 20.47
CA THR A 196 8.78 -12.92 20.60
C THR A 196 7.79 -13.34 21.68
N THR A 197 6.56 -13.70 21.28
CA THR A 197 5.70 -14.50 22.16
C THR A 197 6.48 -15.75 22.49
N GLY A 198 6.58 -16.06 23.80
CA GLY A 198 7.20 -17.30 24.24
C GLY A 198 6.54 -18.52 23.58
N PRO A 199 7.19 -19.72 23.64
CA PRO A 199 6.76 -20.91 22.89
C PRO A 199 5.38 -21.47 23.28
N ASP A 200 4.66 -20.86 24.21
CA ASP A 200 3.46 -21.41 24.84
C ASP A 200 2.12 -20.77 24.43
N GLU A 201 2.07 -19.85 23.44
CA GLU A 201 0.80 -19.37 22.95
C GLU A 201 0.41 -20.11 21.66
N PRO A 202 -0.63 -20.98 21.67
CA PRO A 202 -1.03 -21.74 20.48
C PRO A 202 -1.49 -20.79 19.37
N LEU A 203 -0.94 -20.98 18.19
CA LEU A 203 -1.22 -20.29 16.92
C LEU A 203 -2.72 -20.39 16.53
#